data_f3bdaaf285b3409460d313566935d4a4
#
_entry.id   f3bdaaf285b3409460d313566935d4a4
#
_cell.length_a   1.000
_cell.length_b   1.000
_cell.length_c   1.000
_cell.angle_alpha   90.00
_cell.angle_beta   90.00
_cell.angle_gamma   90.00
#
_symmetry.space_group_name_H-M   'P 1'
#
loop_
_entity.id
_entity.type
_entity.pdbx_description
1 polymer ?
#
loop_
_entity_poly.entity_id
_entity_poly.type
_entity_poly.pdbx_seq_one_letter_code
_entity_poly.pdbx_strand_id
1 'polypeptide(L)'
;MGCSPSEEELFQAGIQKMDSQNWKEAIVLFDRVLEINPENGQALNAKGAALFQEEKFDDAIPVFTAAIDADSASYKAWFNRGNANLKLENFKNAVSDYNMASLLDPTQTDIYYNRGLALLGMEEYEDALLDFDAALQVEPNQALVHFNRGKALLGNNDPGNAMKALNDAINLDSKNGAAYYLLGVTRMSAMGDAEKEEGCADLKMALQLGYTEAKTWIDDFCE
;
A
#
# COMPACT_ATOMS: atom_id res chain seq x y z
N MET A 1 15.82 -37.74 -27.72
CA MET A 1 14.68 -36.80 -27.83
C MET A 1 14.45 -36.25 -26.43
N GLY A 2 14.83 -35.00 -26.17
CA GLY A 2 14.56 -34.38 -24.89
C GLY A 2 13.04 -34.16 -24.75
N CYS A 3 12.47 -34.62 -23.65
CA CYS A 3 11.07 -34.33 -23.35
C CYS A 3 10.92 -32.81 -23.20
N SER A 4 9.96 -32.20 -23.86
CA SER A 4 9.62 -30.79 -23.58
C SER A 4 9.20 -30.69 -22.11
N PRO A 5 9.60 -29.63 -21.39
CA PRO A 5 9.20 -29.47 -19.99
C PRO A 5 7.66 -29.42 -19.87
N SER A 6 7.15 -30.01 -18.83
CA SER A 6 5.72 -30.00 -18.52
C SER A 6 5.25 -28.60 -18.04
N GLU A 7 3.93 -28.39 -18.05
CA GLU A 7 3.32 -27.17 -17.49
C GLU A 7 3.81 -26.90 -16.06
N GLU A 8 3.79 -27.92 -15.19
CA GLU A 8 4.25 -27.81 -13.82
C GLU A 8 5.72 -27.47 -13.69
N GLU A 9 6.60 -28.11 -14.49
CA GLU A 9 8.05 -27.80 -14.48
C GLU A 9 8.31 -26.35 -14.89
N LEU A 10 7.59 -25.85 -15.91
CA LEU A 10 7.70 -24.46 -16.35
C LEU A 10 7.20 -23.49 -15.29
N PHE A 11 6.06 -23.81 -14.64
CA PHE A 11 5.51 -22.98 -13.58
C PHE A 11 6.47 -22.87 -12.39
N GLN A 12 6.99 -24.00 -11.90
CA GLN A 12 7.96 -24.02 -10.80
C GLN A 12 9.26 -23.29 -11.14
N ALA A 13 9.75 -23.41 -12.39
CA ALA A 13 10.89 -22.64 -12.85
C ALA A 13 10.59 -21.14 -12.86
N GLY A 14 9.37 -20.74 -13.24
CA GLY A 14 8.91 -19.34 -13.17
C GLY A 14 8.91 -18.81 -11.74
N ILE A 15 8.41 -19.58 -10.78
CA ILE A 15 8.43 -19.22 -9.35
C ILE A 15 9.87 -19.05 -8.84
N GLN A 16 10.80 -19.93 -9.20
CA GLN A 16 12.21 -19.78 -8.83
C GLN A 16 12.85 -18.50 -9.39
N LYS A 17 12.39 -18.07 -10.57
CA LYS A 17 12.83 -16.78 -11.15
C LYS A 17 12.23 -15.60 -10.38
N MET A 18 10.98 -15.69 -9.93
CA MET A 18 10.36 -14.71 -9.03
C MET A 18 11.16 -14.58 -7.73
N ASP A 19 11.49 -15.69 -7.09
CA ASP A 19 12.27 -15.71 -5.84
C ASP A 19 13.66 -15.08 -6.00
N SER A 20 14.23 -15.21 -7.20
CA SER A 20 15.52 -14.61 -7.57
C SER A 20 15.39 -13.17 -8.09
N GLN A 21 14.21 -12.57 -8.03
CA GLN A 21 13.90 -11.23 -8.57
C GLN A 21 14.19 -11.07 -10.07
N ASN A 22 14.20 -12.19 -10.80
CA ASN A 22 14.40 -12.19 -12.25
C ASN A 22 13.04 -12.18 -12.97
N TRP A 23 12.35 -11.04 -12.85
CA TRP A 23 10.96 -10.88 -13.28
C TRP A 23 10.76 -11.14 -14.77
N LYS A 24 11.71 -10.69 -15.62
CA LYS A 24 11.63 -10.87 -17.09
C LYS A 24 11.68 -12.34 -17.50
N GLU A 25 12.57 -13.12 -16.89
CA GLU A 25 12.64 -14.56 -17.18
C GLU A 25 11.42 -15.30 -16.60
N ALA A 26 10.92 -14.86 -15.43
CA ALA A 26 9.69 -15.41 -14.86
C ALA A 26 8.50 -15.22 -15.82
N ILE A 27 8.32 -14.01 -16.38
CA ILE A 27 7.27 -13.72 -17.36
C ILE A 27 7.35 -14.66 -18.55
N VAL A 28 8.55 -14.86 -19.13
CA VAL A 28 8.75 -15.77 -20.27
C VAL A 28 8.36 -17.22 -19.93
N LEU A 29 8.65 -17.66 -18.71
CA LEU A 29 8.29 -19.01 -18.26
C LEU A 29 6.78 -19.15 -18.05
N PHE A 30 6.14 -18.15 -17.47
CA PHE A 30 4.67 -18.14 -17.31
C PHE A 30 3.96 -18.03 -18.68
N ASP A 31 4.52 -17.30 -19.64
CA ASP A 31 3.98 -17.29 -21.01
C ASP A 31 3.98 -18.69 -21.63
N ARG A 32 5.05 -19.47 -21.43
CA ARG A 32 5.12 -20.86 -21.88
C ARG A 32 4.13 -21.79 -21.16
N VAL A 33 3.86 -21.54 -19.86
CA VAL A 33 2.78 -22.23 -19.16
C VAL A 33 1.43 -21.93 -19.83
N LEU A 34 1.19 -20.66 -20.13
CA LEU A 34 -0.06 -20.18 -20.74
C LEU A 34 -0.23 -20.59 -22.21
N GLU A 35 0.86 -20.90 -22.92
CA GLU A 35 0.82 -21.55 -24.24
C GLU A 35 0.26 -22.97 -24.15
N ILE A 36 0.53 -23.69 -23.03
CA ILE A 36 0.03 -25.03 -22.78
C ILE A 36 -1.40 -24.99 -22.22
N ASN A 37 -1.65 -24.12 -21.25
CA ASN A 37 -2.91 -23.96 -20.55
C ASN A 37 -3.27 -22.47 -20.39
N PRO A 38 -3.99 -21.86 -21.34
CA PRO A 38 -4.32 -20.44 -21.30
C PRO A 38 -5.19 -20.00 -20.12
N GLU A 39 -5.90 -20.95 -19.48
CA GLU A 39 -6.78 -20.69 -18.33
C GLU A 39 -6.11 -21.03 -16.99
N ASN A 40 -4.80 -21.23 -16.93
CA ASN A 40 -4.11 -21.44 -15.67
C ASN A 40 -4.10 -20.16 -14.84
N GLY A 41 -5.08 -20.03 -13.93
CA GLY A 41 -5.25 -18.86 -13.08
C GLY A 41 -4.04 -18.55 -12.20
N GLN A 42 -3.30 -19.58 -11.75
CA GLN A 42 -2.09 -19.39 -10.95
C GLN A 42 -0.96 -18.79 -11.78
N ALA A 43 -0.75 -19.29 -13.00
CA ALA A 43 0.26 -18.75 -13.92
C ALA A 43 -0.08 -17.32 -14.37
N LEU A 44 -1.36 -17.02 -14.64
CA LEU A 44 -1.83 -15.68 -14.93
C LEU A 44 -1.55 -14.74 -13.76
N ASN A 45 -1.95 -15.12 -12.54
CA ASN A 45 -1.68 -14.29 -11.37
C ASN A 45 -0.18 -14.09 -11.11
N ALA A 46 0.65 -15.12 -11.26
CA ALA A 46 2.09 -15.03 -11.11
C ALA A 46 2.74 -14.15 -12.17
N LYS A 47 2.30 -14.26 -13.44
CA LYS A 47 2.74 -13.36 -14.53
C LYS A 47 2.37 -11.91 -14.26
N GLY A 48 1.12 -11.65 -13.81
CA GLY A 48 0.68 -10.32 -13.42
C GLY A 48 1.53 -9.74 -12.28
N ALA A 49 1.86 -10.56 -11.27
CA ALA A 49 2.73 -10.15 -10.18
C ALA A 49 4.15 -9.83 -10.66
N ALA A 50 4.71 -10.60 -11.61
CA ALA A 50 6.01 -10.29 -12.20
C ALA A 50 6.00 -8.98 -13.00
N LEU A 51 4.93 -8.72 -13.75
CA LEU A 51 4.73 -7.43 -14.44
C LEU A 51 4.61 -6.26 -13.46
N PHE A 52 3.90 -6.46 -12.36
CA PHE A 52 3.78 -5.46 -11.28
C PHE A 52 5.14 -5.11 -10.68
N GLN A 53 6.00 -6.11 -10.43
CA GLN A 53 7.37 -5.88 -9.93
C GLN A 53 8.29 -5.18 -10.95
N GLU A 54 8.01 -5.31 -12.26
CA GLU A 54 8.64 -4.53 -13.33
C GLU A 54 8.02 -3.12 -13.48
N GLU A 55 7.13 -2.72 -12.57
CA GLU A 55 6.38 -1.45 -12.60
C GLU A 55 5.50 -1.27 -13.85
N LYS A 56 5.17 -2.38 -14.53
CA LYS A 56 4.29 -2.41 -15.72
C LYS A 56 2.83 -2.59 -15.30
N PHE A 57 2.31 -1.62 -14.54
CA PHE A 57 1.00 -1.75 -13.91
C PHE A 57 -0.14 -1.85 -14.94
N ASP A 58 -0.06 -1.06 -16.03
CA ASP A 58 -1.06 -1.11 -17.11
C ASP A 58 -1.09 -2.48 -17.82
N ASP A 59 0.07 -3.12 -17.97
CA ASP A 59 0.18 -4.47 -18.57
C ASP A 59 -0.27 -5.56 -17.57
N ALA A 60 -0.10 -5.34 -16.27
CA ALA A 60 -0.46 -6.30 -15.22
C ALA A 60 -1.99 -6.42 -15.06
N ILE A 61 -2.74 -5.31 -15.15
CA ILE A 61 -4.20 -5.28 -14.93
C ILE A 61 -4.95 -6.26 -15.84
N PRO A 62 -4.76 -6.30 -17.16
CA PRO A 62 -5.46 -7.27 -18.02
C PRO A 62 -5.06 -8.72 -17.71
N VAL A 63 -3.82 -8.97 -17.26
CA VAL A 63 -3.38 -10.32 -16.89
C VAL A 63 -4.05 -10.77 -15.57
N PHE A 64 -4.14 -9.89 -14.58
CA PHE A 64 -4.91 -10.17 -13.37
C PHE A 64 -6.42 -10.34 -13.66
N THR A 65 -6.96 -9.59 -14.63
CA THR A 65 -8.35 -9.78 -15.05
C THR A 65 -8.56 -11.18 -15.61
N ALA A 66 -7.68 -11.64 -16.48
CA ALA A 66 -7.73 -13.02 -16.97
C ALA A 66 -7.57 -14.07 -15.84
N ALA A 67 -6.73 -13.78 -14.82
CA ALA A 67 -6.60 -14.63 -13.64
C ALA A 67 -7.91 -14.73 -12.84
N ILE A 68 -8.63 -13.61 -12.69
CA ILE A 68 -9.95 -13.56 -12.03
C ILE A 68 -10.99 -14.31 -12.85
N ASP A 69 -10.99 -14.18 -14.17
CA ASP A 69 -11.92 -14.89 -15.06
C ASP A 69 -11.69 -16.40 -14.98
N ALA A 70 -10.44 -16.84 -14.85
CA ALA A 70 -10.07 -18.24 -14.69
C ALA A 70 -10.40 -18.80 -13.29
N ASP A 71 -10.22 -18.00 -12.23
CA ASP A 71 -10.53 -18.36 -10.83
C ASP A 71 -10.97 -17.12 -10.04
N SER A 72 -12.28 -16.85 -10.07
CA SER A 72 -12.87 -15.72 -9.34
C SER A 72 -12.89 -15.90 -7.82
N ALA A 73 -12.62 -17.09 -7.30
CA ALA A 73 -12.58 -17.39 -5.87
C ALA A 73 -11.20 -17.09 -5.25
N SER A 74 -10.18 -16.80 -6.04
CA SER A 74 -8.87 -16.44 -5.56
C SER A 74 -8.80 -14.97 -5.13
N TYR A 75 -8.77 -14.70 -3.83
CA TYR A 75 -8.60 -13.30 -3.33
C TYR A 75 -7.32 -12.65 -3.87
N LYS A 76 -6.27 -13.43 -4.13
CA LYS A 76 -4.95 -12.93 -4.56
C LYS A 76 -5.01 -12.19 -5.89
N ALA A 77 -5.79 -12.68 -6.85
CA ALA A 77 -5.91 -12.04 -8.16
C ALA A 77 -6.63 -10.67 -8.04
N TRP A 78 -7.70 -10.61 -7.24
CA TRP A 78 -8.39 -9.36 -6.92
C TRP A 78 -7.47 -8.38 -6.18
N PHE A 79 -6.81 -8.84 -5.12
CA PHE A 79 -5.88 -8.03 -4.34
C PHE A 79 -4.74 -7.46 -5.19
N ASN A 80 -4.13 -8.28 -6.04
CA ASN A 80 -3.03 -7.85 -6.91
C ASN A 80 -3.50 -6.86 -7.98
N ARG A 81 -4.70 -7.05 -8.56
CA ARG A 81 -5.27 -6.05 -9.49
C ARG A 81 -5.58 -4.74 -8.77
N GLY A 82 -6.12 -4.82 -7.55
CA GLY A 82 -6.31 -3.66 -6.68
C GLY A 82 -5.01 -2.90 -6.43
N ASN A 83 -3.91 -3.61 -6.14
CA ASN A 83 -2.60 -3.00 -5.97
C ASN A 83 -2.10 -2.29 -7.24
N ALA A 84 -2.29 -2.90 -8.41
CA ALA A 84 -1.93 -2.26 -9.68
C ALA A 84 -2.78 -1.00 -9.95
N ASN A 85 -4.10 -1.07 -9.68
CA ASN A 85 -4.98 0.08 -9.75
C ASN A 85 -4.59 1.19 -8.76
N LEU A 86 -4.21 0.84 -7.53
CA LEU A 86 -3.74 1.78 -6.50
C LEU A 86 -2.47 2.52 -6.96
N LYS A 87 -1.51 1.79 -7.57
CA LYS A 87 -0.28 2.39 -8.12
C LYS A 87 -0.54 3.38 -9.26
N LEU A 88 -1.59 3.16 -10.03
CA LEU A 88 -2.04 4.06 -11.10
C LEU A 88 -3.04 5.13 -10.62
N GLU A 89 -3.26 5.23 -9.32
CA GLU A 89 -4.24 6.15 -8.70
C GLU A 89 -5.68 5.94 -9.20
N ASN A 90 -5.97 4.76 -9.74
CA ASN A 90 -7.31 4.33 -10.13
C ASN A 90 -8.10 3.89 -8.88
N PHE A 91 -8.23 4.78 -7.90
CA PHE A 91 -8.69 4.47 -6.54
C PHE A 91 -10.04 3.74 -6.51
N LYS A 92 -11.02 4.15 -7.32
CA LYS A 92 -12.34 3.49 -7.37
C LYS A 92 -12.25 2.03 -7.76
N ASN A 93 -11.41 1.70 -8.75
CA ASN A 93 -11.20 0.33 -9.19
C ASN A 93 -10.44 -0.46 -8.11
N ALA A 94 -9.45 0.16 -7.47
CA ALA A 94 -8.71 -0.45 -6.36
C ALA A 94 -9.65 -0.81 -5.20
N VAL A 95 -10.52 0.11 -4.76
CA VAL A 95 -11.51 -0.15 -3.70
C VAL A 95 -12.45 -1.28 -4.08
N SER A 96 -12.94 -1.31 -5.34
CA SER A 96 -13.80 -2.39 -5.83
C SER A 96 -13.09 -3.76 -5.76
N ASP A 97 -11.84 -3.83 -6.18
CA ASP A 97 -11.03 -5.05 -6.15
C ASP A 97 -10.74 -5.51 -4.71
N TYR A 98 -10.40 -4.58 -3.82
CA TYR A 98 -10.17 -4.91 -2.40
C TYR A 98 -11.45 -5.33 -1.68
N ASN A 99 -12.62 -4.80 -2.05
CA ASN A 99 -13.90 -5.27 -1.54
C ASN A 99 -14.11 -6.75 -1.87
N MET A 100 -13.83 -7.15 -3.11
CA MET A 100 -13.91 -8.56 -3.48
C MET A 100 -12.87 -9.42 -2.76
N ALA A 101 -11.64 -8.93 -2.67
CA ALA A 101 -10.58 -9.64 -1.95
C ALA A 101 -10.93 -9.85 -0.47
N SER A 102 -11.45 -8.82 0.22
CA SER A 102 -11.83 -8.90 1.64
C SER A 102 -13.05 -9.79 1.88
N LEU A 103 -13.96 -9.90 0.91
CA LEU A 103 -15.08 -10.83 0.97
C LEU A 103 -14.62 -12.30 0.87
N LEU A 104 -13.60 -12.55 0.05
CA LEU A 104 -13.04 -13.89 -0.17
C LEU A 104 -12.09 -14.32 0.95
N ASP A 105 -11.29 -13.43 1.47
CA ASP A 105 -10.42 -13.68 2.63
C ASP A 105 -10.35 -12.46 3.56
N PRO A 106 -11.22 -12.40 4.57
CA PRO A 106 -11.27 -11.28 5.52
C PRO A 106 -10.12 -11.26 6.54
N THR A 107 -9.24 -12.25 6.53
CA THR A 107 -8.14 -12.35 7.51
C THR A 107 -6.87 -11.60 7.08
N GLN A 108 -6.81 -11.15 5.84
CA GLN A 108 -5.64 -10.49 5.26
C GLN A 108 -5.61 -9.00 5.62
N THR A 109 -4.76 -8.60 6.55
CA THR A 109 -4.63 -7.20 7.03
C THR A 109 -4.21 -6.23 5.93
N ASP A 110 -3.37 -6.68 5.00
CA ASP A 110 -2.90 -5.88 3.87
C ASP A 110 -4.04 -5.39 2.96
N ILE A 111 -5.15 -6.15 2.86
CA ILE A 111 -6.31 -5.74 2.06
C ILE A 111 -6.93 -4.48 2.65
N TYR A 112 -7.15 -4.45 3.97
CA TYR A 112 -7.72 -3.30 4.66
C TYR A 112 -6.78 -2.10 4.59
N TYR A 113 -5.49 -2.30 4.83
CA TYR A 113 -4.51 -1.23 4.73
C TYR A 113 -4.49 -0.59 3.34
N ASN A 114 -4.41 -1.40 2.27
CA ASN A 114 -4.35 -0.89 0.91
C ASN A 114 -5.69 -0.29 0.46
N ARG A 115 -6.84 -0.83 0.91
CA ARG A 115 -8.16 -0.21 0.67
C ARG A 115 -8.25 1.13 1.38
N GLY A 116 -7.80 1.23 2.63
CA GLY A 116 -7.70 2.49 3.38
C GLY A 116 -6.83 3.53 2.66
N LEU A 117 -5.73 3.13 2.02
CA LEU A 117 -4.91 4.03 1.19
C LEU A 117 -5.68 4.52 -0.06
N ALA A 118 -6.43 3.65 -0.72
CA ALA A 118 -7.25 4.03 -1.87
C ALA A 118 -8.39 4.98 -1.46
N LEU A 119 -9.06 4.71 -0.34
CA LEU A 119 -10.10 5.57 0.24
C LEU A 119 -9.52 6.94 0.66
N LEU A 120 -8.32 6.95 1.27
CA LEU A 120 -7.63 8.18 1.59
C LEU A 120 -7.31 9.02 0.34
N GLY A 121 -6.93 8.36 -0.77
CA GLY A 121 -6.72 9.02 -2.06
C GLY A 121 -8.01 9.56 -2.70
N MET A 122 -9.17 9.02 -2.32
CA MET A 122 -10.51 9.51 -2.70
C MET A 122 -11.06 10.57 -1.73
N GLU A 123 -10.31 10.91 -0.68
CA GLU A 123 -10.76 11.79 0.41
C GLU A 123 -11.95 11.23 1.21
N GLU A 124 -12.20 9.91 1.13
CA GLU A 124 -13.21 9.21 1.89
C GLU A 124 -12.64 8.82 3.27
N TYR A 125 -12.43 9.84 4.10
CA TYR A 125 -11.63 9.71 5.32
C TYR A 125 -12.27 8.81 6.37
N GLU A 126 -13.58 8.85 6.54
CA GLU A 126 -14.28 8.01 7.52
C GLU A 126 -14.14 6.53 7.20
N ASP A 127 -14.32 6.15 5.93
CA ASP A 127 -14.15 4.77 5.48
C ASP A 127 -12.68 4.32 5.54
N ALA A 128 -11.75 5.22 5.21
CA ALA A 128 -10.31 4.96 5.35
C ALA A 128 -9.94 4.67 6.82
N LEU A 129 -10.52 5.40 7.78
CA LEU A 129 -10.29 5.19 9.21
C LEU A 129 -10.81 3.83 9.67
N LEU A 130 -11.98 3.38 9.21
CA LEU A 130 -12.49 2.05 9.51
C LEU A 130 -11.52 0.95 9.05
N ASP A 131 -10.95 1.12 7.87
CA ASP A 131 -10.00 0.16 7.32
C ASP A 131 -8.65 0.16 8.06
N PHE A 132 -8.11 1.35 8.39
CA PHE A 132 -6.88 1.42 9.20
C PHE A 132 -7.09 0.86 10.61
N ASP A 133 -8.24 1.11 11.23
CA ASP A 133 -8.59 0.54 12.53
C ASP A 133 -8.72 -0.98 12.45
N ALA A 134 -9.31 -1.54 11.38
CA ALA A 134 -9.39 -2.98 11.15
C ALA A 134 -7.97 -3.61 11.02
N ALA A 135 -7.07 -2.97 10.28
CA ALA A 135 -5.69 -3.44 10.15
C ALA A 135 -4.96 -3.40 11.51
N LEU A 136 -5.11 -2.32 12.29
CA LEU A 136 -4.48 -2.17 13.60
C LEU A 136 -5.07 -3.07 14.68
N GLN A 137 -6.32 -3.51 14.53
CA GLN A 137 -6.91 -4.48 15.45
C GLN A 137 -6.21 -5.83 15.40
N VAL A 138 -5.71 -6.24 14.24
CA VAL A 138 -4.97 -7.49 14.05
C VAL A 138 -3.49 -7.28 14.30
N GLU A 139 -2.92 -6.23 13.74
CA GLU A 139 -1.50 -5.90 13.82
C GLU A 139 -1.28 -4.48 14.37
N PRO A 140 -1.27 -4.29 15.71
CA PRO A 140 -1.29 -2.95 16.32
C PRO A 140 0.02 -2.17 16.16
N ASN A 141 1.14 -2.82 15.84
CA ASN A 141 2.47 -2.19 15.81
C ASN A 141 2.95 -1.85 14.39
N GLN A 142 2.06 -1.36 13.54
CA GLN A 142 2.39 -0.96 12.18
C GLN A 142 2.52 0.57 12.05
N ALA A 143 3.76 1.08 12.05
CA ALA A 143 4.05 2.51 11.99
C ALA A 143 3.38 3.21 10.80
N LEU A 144 3.39 2.58 9.59
CA LEU A 144 2.79 3.15 8.40
C LEU A 144 1.26 3.24 8.47
N VAL A 145 0.60 2.28 9.14
CA VAL A 145 -0.85 2.32 9.34
C VAL A 145 -1.22 3.48 10.28
N HIS A 146 -0.52 3.62 11.40
CA HIS A 146 -0.72 4.76 12.32
C HIS A 146 -0.47 6.10 11.62
N PHE A 147 0.57 6.21 10.80
CA PHE A 147 0.86 7.41 10.02
C PHE A 147 -0.29 7.78 9.05
N ASN A 148 -0.75 6.82 8.25
CA ASN A 148 -1.84 7.07 7.30
C ASN A 148 -3.19 7.29 8.00
N ARG A 149 -3.42 6.63 9.15
CA ARG A 149 -4.55 6.93 10.03
C ARG A 149 -4.50 8.38 10.53
N GLY A 150 -3.31 8.87 10.92
CA GLY A 150 -3.09 10.27 11.27
C GLY A 150 -3.47 11.23 10.13
N LYS A 151 -3.06 10.91 8.89
CA LYS A 151 -3.45 11.68 7.69
C LYS A 151 -4.96 11.68 7.47
N ALA A 152 -5.62 10.53 7.60
CA ALA A 152 -7.06 10.41 7.45
C ALA A 152 -7.81 11.23 8.52
N LEU A 153 -7.32 11.22 9.78
CA LEU A 153 -7.87 12.03 10.87
C LEU A 153 -7.74 13.54 10.62
N LEU A 154 -6.60 13.97 10.04
CA LEU A 154 -6.44 15.37 9.63
C LEU A 154 -7.43 15.75 8.53
N GLY A 155 -7.60 14.90 7.52
CA GLY A 155 -8.59 15.10 6.46
C GLY A 155 -10.03 15.13 7.01
N ASN A 156 -10.32 14.32 8.03
CA ASN A 156 -11.60 14.27 8.73
C ASN A 156 -11.76 15.38 9.80
N ASN A 157 -10.87 16.37 9.81
CA ASN A 157 -10.89 17.50 10.74
C ASN A 157 -10.85 17.10 12.23
N ASP A 158 -10.12 16.04 12.57
CA ASP A 158 -9.87 15.58 13.95
C ASP A 158 -8.39 15.66 14.32
N PRO A 159 -7.84 16.88 14.54
CA PRO A 159 -6.43 17.06 14.83
C PRO A 159 -6.00 16.43 16.15
N GLY A 160 -6.90 16.33 17.13
CA GLY A 160 -6.60 15.78 18.44
C GLY A 160 -6.27 14.28 18.37
N ASN A 161 -7.04 13.48 17.64
CA ASN A 161 -6.74 12.08 17.43
C ASN A 161 -5.64 11.87 16.37
N ALA A 162 -5.52 12.79 15.42
CA ALA A 162 -4.40 12.77 14.45
C ALA A 162 -3.05 12.86 15.15
N MET A 163 -2.88 13.77 16.10
CA MET A 163 -1.64 13.89 16.89
C MET A 163 -1.29 12.61 17.66
N LYS A 164 -2.31 11.91 18.21
CA LYS A 164 -2.09 10.61 18.87
C LYS A 164 -1.58 9.57 17.87
N ALA A 165 -2.25 9.43 16.74
CA ALA A 165 -1.86 8.47 15.71
C ALA A 165 -0.46 8.76 15.14
N LEU A 166 -0.12 10.04 14.93
CA LEU A 166 1.22 10.44 14.48
C LEU A 166 2.29 10.16 15.53
N ASN A 167 2.00 10.38 16.83
CA ASN A 167 2.90 9.99 17.90
C ASN A 167 3.11 8.47 17.95
N ASP A 168 2.04 7.67 17.78
CA ASP A 168 2.16 6.21 17.72
C ASP A 168 3.05 5.77 16.55
N ALA A 169 2.89 6.40 15.37
CA ALA A 169 3.75 6.17 14.22
C ALA A 169 5.22 6.49 14.51
N ILE A 170 5.51 7.62 15.17
CA ILE A 170 6.86 8.06 15.55
C ILE A 170 7.46 7.12 16.61
N ASN A 171 6.67 6.67 17.58
CA ASN A 171 7.13 5.73 18.61
C ASN A 171 7.56 4.39 18.01
N LEU A 172 6.89 3.95 16.92
CA LEU A 172 7.19 2.72 16.21
C LEU A 172 8.32 2.90 15.18
N ASP A 173 8.36 4.05 14.51
CA ASP A 173 9.42 4.43 13.57
C ASP A 173 9.89 5.88 13.81
N SER A 174 10.90 6.04 14.64
CA SER A 174 11.48 7.34 14.99
C SER A 174 12.25 8.02 13.86
N LYS A 175 12.34 7.40 12.66
CA LYS A 175 12.97 7.99 11.47
C LYS A 175 11.96 8.52 10.47
N ASN A 176 10.68 8.45 10.76
CA ASN A 176 9.63 8.96 9.88
C ASN A 176 9.55 10.50 9.93
N GLY A 177 10.36 11.18 9.12
CA GLY A 177 10.38 12.65 9.03
C GLY A 177 9.04 13.26 8.62
N ALA A 178 8.25 12.55 7.79
CA ALA A 178 6.93 13.01 7.40
C ALA A 178 5.93 12.99 8.58
N ALA A 179 6.03 12.01 9.47
CA ALA A 179 5.21 11.96 10.68
C ALA A 179 5.53 13.12 11.63
N TYR A 180 6.80 13.41 11.86
CA TYR A 180 7.22 14.59 12.62
C TYR A 180 6.74 15.90 11.99
N TYR A 181 6.84 16.02 10.67
CA TYR A 181 6.36 17.20 9.96
C TYR A 181 4.86 17.42 10.18
N LEU A 182 4.04 16.39 9.92
CA LEU A 182 2.60 16.48 10.10
C LEU A 182 2.22 16.75 11.57
N LEU A 183 2.92 16.14 12.53
CA LEU A 183 2.69 16.37 13.95
C LEU A 183 2.99 17.83 14.32
N GLY A 184 4.15 18.36 13.91
CA GLY A 184 4.55 19.72 14.18
C GLY A 184 3.60 20.75 13.58
N VAL A 185 3.23 20.58 12.30
CA VAL A 185 2.23 21.45 11.63
C VAL A 185 0.88 21.38 12.34
N THR A 186 0.44 20.18 12.74
CA THR A 186 -0.85 19.99 13.41
C THR A 186 -0.87 20.68 14.76
N ARG A 187 0.19 20.55 15.58
CA ARG A 187 0.32 21.24 16.86
C ARG A 187 0.20 22.74 16.72
N MET A 188 0.97 23.31 15.80
CA MET A 188 0.99 24.74 15.57
C MET A 188 -0.35 25.29 15.04
N SER A 189 -1.00 24.56 14.14
CA SER A 189 -2.23 24.99 13.49
C SER A 189 -3.46 24.80 14.38
N ALA A 190 -3.54 23.71 15.15
CA ALA A 190 -4.71 23.36 15.94
C ALA A 190 -4.67 23.85 17.38
N MET A 191 -3.47 23.93 18.01
CA MET A 191 -3.29 24.29 19.42
C MET A 191 -2.66 25.68 19.61
N GLY A 192 -2.22 26.30 18.54
CA GLY A 192 -1.64 27.65 18.56
C GLY A 192 -0.45 27.78 19.50
N ASP A 193 -0.40 28.85 20.28
CA ASP A 193 0.76 29.15 21.16
C ASP A 193 0.98 28.11 22.26
N ALA A 194 -0.06 27.33 22.62
CA ALA A 194 0.05 26.35 23.70
C ALA A 194 1.01 25.19 23.41
N GLU A 195 1.12 24.77 22.14
CA GLU A 195 2.01 23.69 21.69
C GLU A 195 3.05 24.15 20.65
N LYS A 196 3.28 25.46 20.57
CA LYS A 196 4.22 26.05 19.58
C LYS A 196 5.64 25.53 19.75
N GLU A 197 6.11 25.40 20.99
CA GLU A 197 7.47 24.97 21.28
C GLU A 197 7.70 23.51 20.87
N GLU A 198 6.75 22.63 21.21
CA GLU A 198 6.77 21.22 20.81
C GLU A 198 6.62 21.07 19.30
N GLY A 199 5.73 21.84 18.68
CA GLY A 199 5.55 21.84 17.23
C GLY A 199 6.83 22.25 16.48
N CYS A 200 7.54 23.26 17.01
CA CYS A 200 8.84 23.66 16.48
C CYS A 200 9.91 22.58 16.68
N ALA A 201 9.89 21.87 17.78
CA ALA A 201 10.81 20.75 18.02
C ALA A 201 10.56 19.61 17.02
N ASP A 202 9.31 19.27 16.77
CA ASP A 202 8.92 18.26 15.77
C ASP A 202 9.37 18.67 14.36
N LEU A 203 9.14 19.93 13.96
CA LEU A 203 9.56 20.44 12.65
C LEU A 203 11.09 20.41 12.48
N LYS A 204 11.84 20.77 13.52
CA LYS A 204 13.30 20.67 13.51
C LYS A 204 13.77 19.21 13.37
N MET A 205 13.09 18.27 14.03
CA MET A 205 13.38 16.84 13.87
C MET A 205 13.04 16.36 12.45
N ALA A 206 11.90 16.75 11.89
CA ALA A 206 11.55 16.46 10.51
C ALA A 206 12.64 16.92 9.53
N LEU A 207 13.12 18.15 9.70
CA LEU A 207 14.20 18.70 8.87
C LEU A 207 15.51 17.92 9.01
N GLN A 208 15.88 17.51 10.24
CA GLN A 208 17.07 16.69 10.50
C GLN A 208 16.96 15.31 9.84
N LEU A 209 15.75 14.78 9.73
CA LEU A 209 15.46 13.52 9.03
C LEU A 209 15.33 13.68 7.51
N GLY A 210 15.62 14.86 6.99
CA GLY A 210 15.63 15.12 5.54
C GLY A 210 14.30 15.58 4.96
N TYR A 211 13.29 15.85 5.78
CA TYR A 211 12.01 16.38 5.32
C TYR A 211 12.10 17.90 5.17
N THR A 212 12.48 18.34 3.98
CA THR A 212 12.90 19.74 3.71
C THR A 212 11.74 20.74 3.76
N GLU A 213 10.50 20.29 3.58
CA GLU A 213 9.29 21.13 3.68
C GLU A 213 9.10 21.75 5.07
N ALA A 214 9.68 21.14 6.10
CA ALA A 214 9.66 21.68 7.46
C ALA A 214 10.39 23.02 7.58
N LYS A 215 11.36 23.30 6.68
CA LYS A 215 12.19 24.51 6.76
C LYS A 215 11.35 25.79 6.71
N THR A 216 10.39 25.89 5.80
CA THR A 216 9.52 27.07 5.66
C THR A 216 8.77 27.35 6.96
N TRP A 217 8.19 26.32 7.58
CA TRP A 217 7.50 26.48 8.87
C TRP A 217 8.42 26.92 10.00
N ILE A 218 9.65 26.41 10.03
CA ILE A 218 10.64 26.78 11.04
C ILE A 218 11.03 28.24 10.87
N ASP A 219 11.35 28.68 9.64
CA ASP A 219 11.78 30.04 9.35
C ASP A 219 10.67 31.07 9.64
N ASP A 220 9.39 30.70 9.42
CA ASP A 220 8.26 31.61 9.59
C ASP A 220 7.76 31.69 11.05
N PHE A 221 7.87 30.61 11.81
CA PHE A 221 7.14 30.49 13.09
C PHE A 221 7.99 30.05 14.29
N CYS A 222 9.23 29.59 14.11
CA CYS A 222 10.02 28.95 15.19
C CYS A 222 11.23 29.79 15.65
N GLU A 223 11.19 31.10 15.47
CA GLU A 223 12.22 31.98 16.02
C GLU A 223 12.05 32.24 17.53
#